data_2bc86104a3442ea5f8b45b574753eb73
#
_entry.id   2bc86104a3442ea5f8b45b574753eb73
#
_cell.length_a   1.000
_cell.length_b   1.000
_cell.length_c   1.000
_cell.angle_alpha   90.00
_cell.angle_beta   90.00
_cell.angle_gamma   90.00
#
_symmetry.space_group_name_H-M   'P 1'
#
loop_
_entity.id
_entity.type
_entity.pdbx_description
1 polymer ?
#
loop_
_entity_poly.entity_id
_entity_poly.type
_entity_poly.pdbx_seq_one_letter_code
_entity_poly.pdbx_strand_id
1 'polypeptide(L)'
;QFHSLRNLIVSLNLEAAELLELTQWKSDAEVEAIPADPKLAEDLRDECADILLLLLLVAEKAGIDLIAAAQAKLRKNEHKYPVEKAYGSRAKYTELG
;
A
#
# COMPACT_ATOMS: atom_id res chain seq x y z
N GLN A 1 -13.76 -18.19 11.79
CA GLN A 1 -12.69 -19.18 11.81
C GLN A 1 -11.77 -19.07 10.60
N PHE A 2 -12.34 -18.74 9.43
CA PHE A 2 -11.55 -18.51 8.22
C PHE A 2 -10.83 -17.18 8.27
N HIS A 3 -11.18 -16.35 9.24
CA HIS A 3 -10.65 -15.01 9.38
C HIS A 3 -9.80 -14.88 10.64
N SER A 4 -8.91 -15.86 10.88
CA SER A 4 -7.91 -15.68 11.92
C SER A 4 -7.00 -14.50 11.52
N LEU A 5 -6.43 -13.83 12.50
CA LEU A 5 -5.53 -12.70 12.22
C LEU A 5 -4.38 -13.15 11.31
N ARG A 6 -3.81 -14.32 11.54
CA ARG A 6 -2.75 -14.85 10.68
C ARG A 6 -3.23 -15.01 9.22
N ASN A 7 -4.40 -15.63 9.04
CA ASN A 7 -4.92 -15.87 7.69
C ASN A 7 -5.21 -14.57 6.96
N LEU A 8 -5.74 -13.57 7.66
CA LEU A 8 -6.00 -12.27 7.07
C LEU A 8 -4.70 -11.60 6.63
N ILE A 9 -3.66 -11.67 7.45
CA ILE A 9 -2.36 -11.10 7.12
C ILE A 9 -1.74 -11.83 5.93
N VAL A 10 -1.84 -13.15 5.89
CA VAL A 10 -1.35 -13.94 4.75
C VAL A 10 -2.11 -13.54 3.49
N SER A 11 -3.44 -13.46 3.56
CA SER A 11 -4.26 -13.08 2.41
C SER A 11 -3.92 -11.69 1.90
N LEU A 12 -3.68 -10.75 2.80
CA LEU A 12 -3.27 -9.40 2.45
C LEU A 12 -1.97 -9.42 1.64
N ASN A 13 -1.02 -10.24 2.04
CA ASN A 13 0.25 -10.35 1.33
C ASN A 13 0.10 -11.02 -0.03
N LEU A 14 -0.81 -11.99 -0.14
CA LEU A 14 -1.09 -12.61 -1.44
C LEU A 14 -1.72 -11.62 -2.40
N GLU A 15 -2.65 -10.78 -1.93
CA GLU A 15 -3.26 -9.76 -2.77
C GLU A 15 -2.24 -8.67 -3.15
N ALA A 16 -1.33 -8.33 -2.23
CA ALA A 16 -0.25 -7.39 -2.54
C ALA A 16 0.67 -7.96 -3.63
N ALA A 17 0.91 -9.27 -3.61
CA ALA A 17 1.68 -9.93 -4.66
C ALA A 17 0.97 -9.88 -6.01
N GLU A 18 -0.37 -10.00 -6.02
CA GLU A 18 -1.14 -9.87 -7.24
C GLU A 18 -1.08 -8.46 -7.81
N LEU A 19 -1.06 -7.45 -6.93
CA LEU A 19 -0.83 -6.08 -7.36
C LEU A 19 0.54 -5.94 -8.02
N LEU A 20 1.55 -6.54 -7.44
CA LEU A 20 2.90 -6.54 -8.00
C LEU A 20 2.94 -7.21 -9.36
N GLU A 21 2.18 -8.27 -9.57
CA GLU A 21 2.11 -8.99 -10.86
C GLU A 21 1.68 -8.08 -12.02
N LEU A 22 0.92 -7.04 -11.74
CA LEU A 22 0.51 -6.09 -12.79
C LEU A 22 1.70 -5.35 -13.40
N THR A 23 2.81 -5.29 -12.70
CA THR A 23 4.03 -4.64 -13.19
C THR A 23 4.97 -5.60 -13.90
N GLN A 24 4.68 -6.89 -13.83
CA GLN A 24 5.58 -7.94 -14.31
C GLN A 24 5.83 -7.83 -15.81
N TRP A 25 7.10 -7.91 -16.19
CA TRP A 25 7.53 -7.86 -17.59
C TRP A 25 7.22 -6.52 -18.29
N LYS A 26 7.02 -5.46 -17.52
CA LYS A 26 6.72 -4.14 -18.04
C LYS A 26 7.81 -3.15 -17.68
N SER A 27 8.06 -2.22 -18.58
CA SER A 27 8.94 -1.07 -18.29
C SER A 27 8.21 -0.10 -17.37
N ASP A 28 8.95 0.85 -16.78
CA ASP A 28 8.36 1.89 -15.95
C ASP A 28 7.30 2.68 -16.73
N ALA A 29 7.60 3.01 -17.99
CA ALA A 29 6.66 3.73 -18.83
C ALA A 29 5.36 2.94 -19.05
N GLU A 30 5.47 1.63 -19.25
CA GLU A 30 4.30 0.78 -19.43
C GLU A 30 3.47 0.69 -18.15
N VAL A 31 4.12 0.63 -16.99
CA VAL A 31 3.42 0.63 -15.70
C VAL A 31 2.70 1.96 -15.49
N GLU A 32 3.38 3.07 -15.76
CA GLU A 32 2.75 4.40 -15.64
C GLU A 32 1.53 4.56 -16.55
N ALA A 33 1.49 3.83 -17.66
CA ALA A 33 0.38 3.88 -18.61
C ALA A 33 -0.81 3.00 -18.21
N ILE A 34 -0.69 2.15 -17.18
CA ILE A 34 -1.75 1.25 -16.75
C ILE A 34 -3.08 1.98 -16.54
N PRO A 35 -3.13 3.14 -15.86
CA PRO A 35 -4.41 3.82 -15.63
C PRO A 35 -5.14 4.25 -16.91
N ALA A 36 -4.43 4.36 -18.04
CA ALA A 36 -5.02 4.75 -19.31
C ALA A 36 -5.59 3.57 -20.11
N ASP A 37 -5.26 2.34 -19.72
CA ASP A 37 -5.76 1.13 -20.37
C ASP A 37 -6.98 0.63 -19.60
N PRO A 38 -8.17 0.56 -20.23
CA PRO A 38 -9.39 0.20 -19.50
C PRO A 38 -9.32 -1.13 -18.75
N LYS A 39 -8.73 -2.16 -19.37
CA LYS A 39 -8.64 -3.47 -18.71
C LYS A 39 -7.64 -3.47 -17.58
N LEU A 40 -6.46 -2.92 -17.79
CA LEU A 40 -5.42 -2.88 -16.78
C LEU A 40 -5.80 -1.93 -15.63
N ALA A 41 -6.48 -0.85 -15.94
CA ALA A 41 -6.99 0.07 -14.91
C ALA A 41 -8.01 -0.62 -14.00
N GLU A 42 -8.88 -1.46 -14.59
CA GLU A 42 -9.84 -2.24 -13.81
C GLU A 42 -9.12 -3.22 -12.90
N ASP A 43 -8.13 -3.94 -13.43
CA ASP A 43 -7.35 -4.89 -12.63
C ASP A 43 -6.63 -4.18 -11.47
N LEU A 44 -6.03 -3.03 -11.75
CA LEU A 44 -5.35 -2.23 -10.72
C LEU A 44 -6.33 -1.81 -9.62
N ARG A 45 -7.49 -1.32 -10.02
CA ARG A 45 -8.53 -0.89 -9.08
C ARG A 45 -8.99 -2.05 -8.20
N ASP A 46 -9.21 -3.21 -8.81
CA ASP A 46 -9.68 -4.39 -8.09
C ASP A 46 -8.66 -4.87 -7.06
N GLU A 47 -7.38 -4.90 -7.44
CA GLU A 47 -6.34 -5.33 -6.51
C GLU A 47 -6.18 -4.35 -5.35
N CYS A 48 -6.24 -3.05 -5.63
CA CYS A 48 -6.21 -2.04 -4.57
C CYS A 48 -7.41 -2.20 -3.62
N ALA A 49 -8.59 -2.47 -4.18
CA ALA A 49 -9.79 -2.66 -3.37
C ALA A 49 -9.67 -3.89 -2.48
N ASP A 50 -9.17 -5.01 -3.02
CA ASP A 50 -8.99 -6.24 -2.25
C ASP A 50 -8.01 -6.03 -1.09
N ILE A 51 -6.92 -5.31 -1.34
CA ILE A 51 -5.93 -5.01 -0.30
C ILE A 51 -6.56 -4.16 0.79
N LEU A 52 -7.32 -3.14 0.41
CA LEU A 52 -8.00 -2.30 1.39
C LEU A 52 -9.00 -3.10 2.23
N LEU A 53 -9.80 -3.94 1.58
CA LEU A 53 -10.79 -4.75 2.30
C LEU A 53 -10.12 -5.69 3.31
N LEU A 54 -9.03 -6.33 2.92
CA LEU A 54 -8.29 -7.21 3.83
C LEU A 54 -7.64 -6.42 4.96
N LEU A 55 -7.11 -5.24 4.66
CA LEU A 55 -6.51 -4.40 5.69
C LEU A 55 -7.56 -3.97 6.72
N LEU A 56 -8.76 -3.63 6.26
CA LEU A 56 -9.87 -3.29 7.15
C LEU A 56 -10.25 -4.47 8.05
N LEU A 57 -10.23 -5.69 7.50
CA LEU A 57 -10.51 -6.89 8.30
C LEU A 57 -9.43 -7.15 9.34
N VAL A 58 -8.16 -6.95 8.98
CA VAL A 58 -7.05 -7.04 9.93
C VAL A 58 -7.24 -6.04 11.06
N ALA A 59 -7.56 -4.79 10.71
CA ALA A 59 -7.76 -3.74 11.69
C ALA A 59 -8.91 -4.06 12.64
N GLU A 60 -10.03 -4.53 12.09
CA GLU A 60 -11.19 -4.91 12.90
C GLU A 60 -10.83 -6.04 13.87
N LYS A 61 -10.16 -7.06 13.36
CA LYS A 61 -9.76 -8.22 14.18
C LYS A 61 -8.82 -7.81 15.30
N ALA A 62 -7.92 -6.88 15.04
CA ALA A 62 -6.88 -6.44 15.98
C ALA A 62 -7.31 -5.24 16.83
N GLY A 63 -8.50 -4.71 16.62
CA GLY A 63 -8.98 -3.53 17.36
C GLY A 63 -8.23 -2.25 17.03
N ILE A 64 -7.84 -2.08 15.78
CA ILE A 64 -7.08 -0.92 15.32
C ILE A 64 -8.01 0.08 14.61
N ASP A 65 -7.96 1.34 15.06
CA ASP A 65 -8.56 2.45 14.32
C ASP A 65 -7.53 2.90 13.29
N LEU A 66 -7.73 2.51 12.03
CA LEU A 66 -6.75 2.75 10.97
C LEU A 66 -6.50 4.22 10.71
N ILE A 67 -7.54 5.06 10.76
CA ILE A 67 -7.37 6.49 10.50
C ILE A 67 -6.53 7.11 11.60
N ALA A 68 -6.85 6.80 12.85
CA ALA A 68 -6.07 7.31 13.98
C ALA A 68 -4.64 6.78 13.94
N ALA A 69 -4.46 5.51 13.59
CA ALA A 69 -3.14 4.91 13.47
C ALA A 69 -2.32 5.57 12.35
N ALA A 70 -2.97 5.85 11.22
CA ALA A 70 -2.31 6.53 10.10
C ALA A 70 -1.89 7.94 10.48
N GLN A 71 -2.76 8.69 11.16
CA GLN A 71 -2.43 10.04 11.63
C GLN A 71 -1.26 10.01 12.60
N ALA A 72 -1.26 9.06 13.53
CA ALA A 72 -0.16 8.92 14.49
C ALA A 72 1.14 8.56 13.79
N LYS A 73 1.05 7.67 12.80
CA LYS A 73 2.24 7.25 12.04
C LYS A 73 2.82 8.40 11.21
N LEU A 74 1.97 9.22 10.63
CA LEU A 74 2.40 10.42 9.90
C LEU A 74 3.19 11.35 10.82
N ARG A 75 2.70 11.56 12.05
CA ARG A 75 3.41 12.39 13.01
C ARG A 75 4.76 11.79 13.39
N LYS A 76 4.82 10.47 13.58
CA LYS A 76 6.08 9.79 13.85
C LYS A 76 7.06 9.96 12.69
N ASN A 77 6.57 9.85 11.47
CA ASN A 77 7.39 10.00 10.28
C ASN A 77 7.90 11.42 10.13
N GLU A 78 7.07 12.42 10.41
CA GLU A 78 7.48 13.83 10.38
C GLU A 78 8.55 14.12 11.40
N HIS A 79 8.42 13.54 12.59
CA HIS A 79 9.42 13.72 13.63
C HIS A 79 10.75 13.06 13.25
N LYS A 80 10.68 11.88 12.66
CA LYS A 80 11.86 11.12 12.24
C LYS A 80 12.49 11.67 10.96
N TYR A 81 11.65 12.13 10.02
CA TYR A 81 12.08 12.65 8.73
C TYR A 81 11.42 14.00 8.49
N PRO A 82 11.93 15.08 9.11
CA PRO A 82 11.33 16.39 8.98
C PRO A 82 11.18 16.81 7.51
N VAL A 83 10.09 17.52 7.22
CA VAL A 83 9.77 17.97 5.86
C VAL A 83 10.93 18.74 5.24
N GLU A 84 11.59 19.59 6.01
CA GLU A 84 12.73 20.38 5.55
C GLU A 84 13.87 19.50 5.05
N LYS A 85 14.14 18.42 5.75
CA LYS A 85 15.18 17.46 5.33
C LYS A 85 14.74 16.71 4.09
N ALA A 86 13.47 16.36 3.99
CA ALA A 86 12.94 15.68 2.83
C ALA A 86 13.08 16.53 1.57
N TYR A 87 12.75 17.82 1.67
CA TYR A 87 12.90 18.75 0.55
C TYR A 87 14.36 18.98 0.19
N GLY A 88 15.23 19.05 1.19
CA GLY A 88 16.64 19.30 0.98
C GLY A 88 17.39 18.11 0.41
N SER A 89 16.82 16.91 0.48
CA SER A 89 17.48 15.69 0.03
C SER A 89 16.47 14.68 -0.48
N ARG A 90 15.94 14.97 -1.64
CA ARG A 90 14.89 14.16 -2.26
C ARG A 90 15.30 12.70 -2.48
N ALA A 91 16.51 12.48 -2.98
CA ALA A 91 17.00 11.14 -3.22
C ALA A 91 17.09 10.36 -1.92
N LYS A 92 17.58 11.00 -0.87
CA LYS A 92 17.68 10.38 0.45
C LYS A 92 16.30 10.05 1.01
N TYR A 93 15.33 10.92 0.79
CA TYR A 93 13.98 10.69 1.23
C TYR A 93 13.37 9.47 0.55
N THR A 94 13.56 9.35 -0.77
CA THR A 94 13.07 8.19 -1.51
C THR A 94 13.74 6.89 -1.07
N GLU A 95 15.01 6.95 -0.71
CA GLU A 95 15.72 5.78 -0.19
C GLU A 95 15.18 5.37 1.18
N LEU A 96 14.76 6.32 1.97
CA LEU A 96 14.21 6.07 3.30
C LEU A 96 12.76 5.60 3.25
N GLY A 97 12.09 6.01 2.22
CA GLY A 97 10.69 5.64 2.01
C GLY A 97 10.55 4.24 1.53
#